data_13a86b1c27fd6686beea640aab3798c1
#
_entry.id   13a86b1c27fd6686beea640aab3798c1
#
_cell.length_a   1.000
_cell.length_b   1.000
_cell.length_c   1.000
_cell.angle_alpha   90.00
_cell.angle_beta   90.00
_cell.angle_gamma   90.00
#
_symmetry.space_group_name_H-M   'P 1'
#
loop_
_entity.id
_entity.type
_entity.pdbx_description
1 polymer ?
#
loop_
_entity_poly.entity_id
_entity_poly.type
_entity_poly.pdbx_seq_one_letter_code
_entity_poly.pdbx_strand_id
1 'polypeptide(L)'
;MSAAYKFEYEADWKIFRKLVVVWVERYFQERNESYIRMLQGEGTAKDKWWKLKDLMKDDIKTIEPGTDMRRSRLIDDLFILAGNGVITVDDLEKFTPKMQRNIISMLEGWVEERSPGGMLVDTWYKRHGLKRPKMIMDKA
;
A
#
# COMPACT_ATOMS: atom_id res chain seq x y z
N MET A 1 9.39 -40.05 0.48
CA MET A 1 9.59 -38.67 0.94
C MET A 1 8.55 -37.78 0.30
N SER A 2 7.80 -37.08 1.09
CA SER A 2 6.84 -36.14 0.53
C SER A 2 7.58 -35.03 -0.18
N ALA A 3 7.01 -34.55 -1.29
CA ALA A 3 7.54 -33.37 -1.95
C ALA A 3 7.52 -32.20 -0.99
N ALA A 4 8.58 -31.41 -0.95
CA ALA A 4 8.61 -30.21 -0.15
C ALA A 4 7.47 -29.27 -0.63
N TYR A 5 6.76 -28.70 0.33
CA TYR A 5 5.75 -27.70 0.00
C TYR A 5 6.41 -26.54 -0.74
N LYS A 6 5.88 -26.20 -1.90
CA LYS A 6 6.32 -25.03 -2.64
C LYS A 6 5.28 -23.94 -2.50
N PHE A 7 5.70 -22.83 -1.92
CA PHE A 7 4.84 -21.66 -1.85
C PHE A 7 4.66 -21.09 -3.25
N GLU A 8 3.42 -20.98 -3.69
CA GLU A 8 3.06 -20.57 -5.04
C GLU A 8 3.65 -19.21 -5.44
N TYR A 9 3.80 -18.30 -4.49
CA TYR A 9 4.28 -16.96 -4.72
C TYR A 9 5.68 -16.72 -4.17
N GLU A 10 6.53 -17.73 -4.16
CA GLU A 10 7.89 -17.61 -3.59
C GLU A 10 8.71 -16.50 -4.26
N ALA A 11 8.63 -16.38 -5.59
CA ALA A 11 9.34 -15.33 -6.32
C ALA A 11 8.84 -13.95 -5.89
N ASP A 12 7.53 -13.77 -5.78
CA ASP A 12 6.93 -12.52 -5.34
C ASP A 12 7.29 -12.19 -3.89
N TRP A 13 7.33 -13.19 -3.02
CA TRP A 13 7.71 -12.99 -1.63
C TRP A 13 9.16 -12.52 -1.50
N LYS A 14 10.06 -13.06 -2.30
CA LYS A 14 11.46 -12.61 -2.32
C LYS A 14 11.58 -11.16 -2.78
N ILE A 15 10.80 -10.76 -3.77
CA ILE A 15 10.71 -9.38 -4.23
C ILE A 15 10.19 -8.48 -3.10
N PHE A 16 9.09 -8.89 -2.47
CA PHE A 16 8.47 -8.15 -1.38
C PHE A 16 9.45 -7.89 -0.23
N ARG A 17 10.18 -8.91 0.21
CA ARG A 17 11.14 -8.78 1.31
C ARG A 17 12.19 -7.69 1.07
N LYS A 18 12.62 -7.54 -0.17
CA LYS A 18 13.61 -6.53 -0.55
C LYS A 18 12.98 -5.14 -0.65
N LEU A 19 11.79 -5.07 -1.19
CA LEU A 19 11.16 -3.78 -1.51
C LEU A 19 10.45 -3.16 -0.31
N VAL A 20 9.89 -3.96 0.60
CA VAL A 20 9.14 -3.42 1.74
C VAL A 20 9.99 -2.50 2.61
N VAL A 21 11.26 -2.80 2.77
CA VAL A 21 12.19 -1.96 3.53
C VAL A 21 12.34 -0.59 2.87
N VAL A 22 12.44 -0.57 1.55
CA VAL A 22 12.53 0.68 0.76
C VAL A 22 11.22 1.47 0.85
N TRP A 23 10.09 0.79 0.74
CA TRP A 23 8.77 1.43 0.82
C TRP A 23 8.50 2.05 2.19
N VAL A 24 8.87 1.35 3.24
CA VAL A 24 8.71 1.84 4.62
C VAL A 24 9.56 3.09 4.82
N GLU A 25 10.81 3.07 4.36
CA GLU A 25 11.69 4.24 4.45
C GLU A 25 11.12 5.42 3.67
N ARG A 26 10.65 5.18 2.45
CA ARG A 26 10.01 6.21 1.62
C ARG A 26 8.77 6.78 2.30
N TYR A 27 7.94 5.91 2.89
CA TYR A 27 6.73 6.33 3.59
C TYR A 27 7.07 7.26 4.76
N PHE A 28 8.02 6.87 5.59
CA PHE A 28 8.41 7.71 6.73
C PHE A 28 9.04 9.03 6.27
N GLN A 29 9.82 9.00 5.19
CA GLN A 29 10.37 10.23 4.62
C GLN A 29 9.26 11.20 4.21
N GLU A 30 8.26 10.72 3.51
CA GLU A 30 7.10 11.53 3.09
C GLU A 30 6.31 12.05 4.30
N ARG A 31 6.14 11.22 5.33
CA ARG A 31 5.45 11.64 6.55
C ARG A 31 6.25 12.68 7.31
N ASN A 32 7.55 12.50 7.42
CA ASN A 32 8.43 13.47 8.08
C ASN A 32 8.35 14.84 7.39
N GLU A 33 8.36 14.86 6.08
CA GLU A 33 8.21 16.11 5.31
C GLU A 33 6.86 16.78 5.60
N SER A 34 5.81 16.00 5.70
CA SER A 34 4.47 16.49 6.06
C SER A 34 4.45 17.09 7.47
N TYR A 35 5.12 16.44 8.43
CA TYR A 35 5.21 16.95 9.79
C TYR A 35 5.98 18.27 9.86
N ILE A 36 7.08 18.36 9.11
CA ILE A 36 7.87 19.59 9.05
C ILE A 36 7.00 20.74 8.55
N ARG A 37 6.26 20.53 7.46
CA ARG A 37 5.36 21.56 6.93
C ARG A 37 4.30 21.98 7.97
N MET A 38 3.72 21.03 8.68
CA MET A 38 2.72 21.30 9.70
C MET A 38 3.34 22.12 10.85
N LEU A 39 4.53 21.74 11.31
CA LEU A 39 5.22 22.42 12.41
C LEU A 39 5.65 23.85 12.03
N GLN A 40 5.98 24.08 10.78
CA GLN A 40 6.35 25.42 10.27
C GLN A 40 5.14 26.30 9.95
N GLY A 41 3.94 25.72 9.91
CA GLY A 41 2.72 26.45 9.61
C GLY A 41 2.23 27.31 10.79
N GLU A 42 1.06 27.91 10.60
CA GLU A 42 0.42 28.70 11.64
C GLU A 42 -0.14 27.83 12.77
N GLY A 43 -0.25 28.43 13.94
CA GLY A 43 -0.80 27.77 15.12
C GLY A 43 0.12 27.86 16.32
N THR A 44 -0.41 27.53 17.50
CA THR A 44 0.38 27.54 18.74
C THR A 44 1.29 26.33 18.82
N ALA A 45 2.38 26.45 19.57
CA ALA A 45 3.29 25.34 19.80
C ALA A 45 2.57 24.15 20.43
N LYS A 46 1.67 24.40 21.36
CA LYS A 46 0.90 23.35 22.07
C LYS A 46 -0.02 22.61 21.10
N ASP A 47 -0.76 23.32 20.27
CA ASP A 47 -1.68 22.71 19.30
C ASP A 47 -0.92 21.87 18.28
N LYS A 48 0.21 22.37 17.79
CA LYS A 48 1.08 21.64 16.87
C LYS A 48 1.63 20.36 17.50
N TRP A 49 2.01 20.41 18.76
CA TRP A 49 2.55 19.24 19.47
C TRP A 49 1.53 18.12 19.58
N TRP A 50 0.30 18.45 19.96
CA TRP A 50 -0.78 17.48 20.04
C TRP A 50 -1.17 16.93 18.67
N LYS A 51 -1.22 17.80 17.66
CA LYS A 51 -1.50 17.38 16.29
C LYS A 51 -0.45 16.42 15.76
N LEU A 52 0.83 16.71 16.03
CA LEU A 52 1.92 15.82 15.63
C LEU A 52 1.76 14.43 16.25
N LYS A 53 1.44 14.38 17.54
CA LYS A 53 1.21 13.12 18.25
C LYS A 53 0.10 12.31 17.56
N ASP A 54 -1.01 12.93 17.26
CA ASP A 54 -2.15 12.26 16.62
C ASP A 54 -1.79 11.78 15.21
N LEU A 55 -1.11 12.61 14.43
CA LEU A 55 -0.67 12.24 13.09
C LEU A 55 0.29 11.05 13.11
N MET A 56 1.25 11.04 14.02
CA MET A 56 2.18 9.92 14.16
C MET A 56 1.48 8.63 14.55
N LYS A 57 0.51 8.71 15.44
CA LYS A 57 -0.29 7.56 15.86
C LYS A 57 -1.07 6.97 14.68
N ASP A 58 -1.70 7.82 13.87
CA ASP A 58 -2.46 7.39 12.71
C ASP A 58 -1.54 6.79 11.64
N ASP A 59 -0.40 7.39 11.40
CA ASP A 59 0.56 6.91 10.40
C ASP A 59 1.14 5.54 10.77
N ILE A 60 1.38 5.28 12.06
CA ILE A 60 1.81 3.96 12.52
C ILE A 60 0.74 2.90 12.18
N LYS A 61 -0.53 3.22 12.43
CA LYS A 61 -1.64 2.31 12.09
C LYS A 61 -1.76 2.04 10.60
N THR A 62 -1.34 2.98 9.78
CA THR A 62 -1.41 2.85 8.33
C THR A 62 -0.32 1.93 7.79
N ILE A 63 0.91 2.02 8.32
CA ILE A 63 2.07 1.31 7.78
C ILE A 63 2.32 -0.05 8.43
N GLU A 64 2.15 -0.14 9.75
CA GLU A 64 2.54 -1.33 10.50
C GLU A 64 1.82 -2.61 10.07
N PRO A 65 0.48 -2.61 9.84
CA PRO A 65 -0.22 -3.85 9.49
C PRO A 65 0.26 -4.51 8.18
N GLY A 66 0.85 -3.76 7.26
CA GLY A 66 1.30 -4.27 5.97
C GLY A 66 2.74 -4.74 5.95
N THR A 67 3.41 -4.85 7.10
CA THR A 67 4.85 -5.12 7.17
C THR A 67 5.20 -6.40 7.92
N ASP A 68 4.30 -7.36 7.99
CA ASP A 68 4.50 -8.63 8.70
C ASP A 68 5.64 -9.46 8.10
N MET A 69 5.77 -9.47 6.77
CA MET A 69 6.83 -10.14 6.00
C MET A 69 6.80 -11.68 6.01
N ARG A 70 5.85 -12.32 6.70
CA ARG A 70 5.69 -13.78 6.60
C ARG A 70 5.11 -14.15 5.25
N ARG A 71 5.50 -15.32 4.72
CA ARG A 71 4.97 -15.82 3.44
C ARG A 71 3.44 -15.88 3.44
N SER A 72 2.85 -16.35 4.52
CA SER A 72 1.40 -16.46 4.67
C SER A 72 0.68 -15.11 4.68
N ARG A 73 1.40 -14.02 4.87
CA ARG A 73 0.83 -12.66 4.92
C ARG A 73 1.10 -11.85 3.65
N LEU A 74 1.81 -12.41 2.67
CA LEU A 74 2.26 -11.66 1.50
C LEU A 74 1.12 -10.92 0.79
N ILE A 75 0.04 -11.64 0.46
CA ILE A 75 -1.08 -11.05 -0.28
C ILE A 75 -1.77 -9.99 0.57
N ASP A 76 -2.01 -10.28 1.85
CA ASP A 76 -2.64 -9.33 2.76
C ASP A 76 -1.76 -8.09 2.98
N ASP A 77 -0.46 -8.28 3.16
CA ASP A 77 0.48 -7.16 3.31
C ASP A 77 0.46 -6.25 2.07
N LEU A 78 0.57 -6.84 0.88
CA LEU A 78 0.51 -6.09 -0.38
C LEU A 78 -0.81 -5.36 -0.54
N PHE A 79 -1.93 -6.03 -0.23
CA PHE A 79 -3.25 -5.43 -0.29
C PHE A 79 -3.35 -4.21 0.63
N ILE A 80 -2.90 -4.34 1.88
CA ILE A 80 -2.93 -3.25 2.86
C ILE A 80 -2.06 -2.07 2.40
N LEU A 81 -0.84 -2.34 1.99
CA LEU A 81 0.09 -1.29 1.54
C LEU A 81 -0.41 -0.60 0.27
N ALA A 82 -0.96 -1.36 -0.67
CA ALA A 82 -1.54 -0.79 -1.89
C ALA A 82 -2.79 0.03 -1.58
N GLY A 83 -3.67 -0.48 -0.73
CA GLY A 83 -4.89 0.20 -0.34
C GLY A 83 -4.66 1.52 0.38
N ASN A 84 -3.58 1.60 1.15
CA ASN A 84 -3.20 2.79 1.91
C ASN A 84 -2.29 3.75 1.15
N GLY A 85 -1.96 3.45 -0.10
CA GLY A 85 -1.15 4.32 -0.93
C GLY A 85 0.34 4.30 -0.62
N VAL A 86 0.81 3.30 0.13
CA VAL A 86 2.24 3.14 0.46
C VAL A 86 3.03 2.69 -0.76
N ILE A 87 2.43 1.84 -1.60
CA ILE A 87 3.04 1.38 -2.84
C ILE A 87 2.33 2.00 -4.05
N THR A 88 3.09 2.17 -5.12
CA THR A 88 2.63 2.74 -6.38
C THR A 88 2.38 1.64 -7.41
N VAL A 89 1.84 2.01 -8.57
CA VAL A 89 1.72 1.09 -9.70
C VAL A 89 3.11 0.59 -10.14
N ASP A 90 4.11 1.47 -10.15
CA ASP A 90 5.49 1.08 -10.48
C ASP A 90 6.00 -0.01 -9.55
N ASP A 91 5.70 0.10 -8.26
CA ASP A 91 6.06 -0.93 -7.28
C ASP A 91 5.34 -2.24 -7.56
N LEU A 92 4.03 -2.18 -7.82
CA LEU A 92 3.22 -3.37 -8.08
C LEU A 92 3.68 -4.10 -9.34
N GLU A 93 4.10 -3.37 -10.37
CA GLU A 93 4.55 -3.95 -11.63
C GLU A 93 5.85 -4.74 -11.52
N LYS A 94 6.55 -4.66 -10.41
CA LYS A 94 7.74 -5.48 -10.13
C LYS A 94 7.40 -6.93 -9.77
N PHE A 95 6.14 -7.20 -9.48
CA PHE A 95 5.66 -8.54 -9.14
C PHE A 95 5.19 -9.28 -10.39
N THR A 96 4.96 -10.60 -10.24
CA THR A 96 4.46 -11.40 -11.36
C THR A 96 3.08 -10.90 -11.80
N PRO A 97 2.72 -11.10 -13.09
CA PRO A 97 1.39 -10.71 -13.56
C PRO A 97 0.25 -11.32 -12.74
N LYS A 98 0.41 -12.54 -12.28
CA LYS A 98 -0.58 -13.22 -11.43
C LYS A 98 -0.77 -12.50 -10.11
N MET A 99 0.32 -12.09 -9.45
CA MET A 99 0.25 -11.36 -8.20
C MET A 99 -0.39 -9.98 -8.42
N GLN A 100 0.00 -9.29 -9.49
CA GLN A 100 -0.61 -8.00 -9.82
C GLN A 100 -2.12 -8.12 -9.96
N ARG A 101 -2.60 -9.10 -10.72
CA ARG A 101 -4.04 -9.32 -10.90
C ARG A 101 -4.75 -9.65 -9.59
N ASN A 102 -4.12 -10.44 -8.72
CA ASN A 102 -4.70 -10.75 -7.42
C ASN A 102 -4.91 -9.49 -6.58
N ILE A 103 -3.90 -8.64 -6.51
CA ILE A 103 -3.99 -7.41 -5.71
C ILE A 103 -5.01 -6.44 -6.31
N ILE A 104 -5.00 -6.26 -7.63
CA ILE A 104 -5.97 -5.40 -8.30
C ILE A 104 -7.40 -5.90 -8.05
N SER A 105 -7.64 -7.20 -8.17
CA SER A 105 -8.94 -7.80 -7.92
C SER A 105 -9.42 -7.56 -6.48
N MET A 106 -8.54 -7.72 -5.51
CA MET A 106 -8.88 -7.46 -4.10
C MET A 106 -9.21 -5.99 -3.87
N LEU A 107 -8.41 -5.08 -4.44
CA LEU A 107 -8.65 -3.65 -4.30
C LEU A 107 -10.00 -3.25 -4.90
N GLU A 108 -10.34 -3.77 -6.06
CA GLU A 108 -11.64 -3.52 -6.70
C GLU A 108 -12.81 -3.88 -5.80
N GLY A 109 -12.69 -4.92 -5.01
CA GLY A 109 -13.76 -5.39 -4.13
C GLY A 109 -13.87 -4.66 -2.79
N TRP A 110 -12.84 -3.94 -2.37
CA TRP A 110 -12.75 -3.46 -1.00
C TRP A 110 -12.45 -1.98 -0.81
N VAL A 111 -12.01 -1.26 -1.85
CA VAL A 111 -11.62 0.15 -1.72
C VAL A 111 -12.49 1.05 -2.58
N GLU A 112 -12.61 2.30 -2.15
CA GLU A 112 -13.32 3.33 -2.90
C GLU A 112 -12.51 3.78 -4.11
N GLU A 113 -13.20 4.19 -5.16
CA GLU A 113 -12.58 4.62 -6.42
C GLU A 113 -11.56 5.72 -6.24
N ARG A 114 -11.88 6.71 -5.40
CA ARG A 114 -11.02 7.90 -5.18
C ARG A 114 -9.98 7.70 -4.08
N SER A 115 -9.99 6.54 -3.43
CA SER A 115 -8.95 6.21 -2.45
C SER A 115 -7.61 5.98 -3.14
N PRO A 116 -6.50 6.02 -2.38
CA PRO A 116 -5.20 5.67 -2.97
C PRO A 116 -5.19 4.32 -3.68
N GLY A 117 -5.83 3.30 -3.09
CA GLY A 117 -5.95 1.98 -3.71
C GLY A 117 -6.79 2.00 -4.97
N GLY A 118 -7.88 2.75 -4.99
CA GLY A 118 -8.72 2.91 -6.18
C GLY A 118 -8.01 3.62 -7.32
N MET A 119 -7.22 4.63 -6.99
CA MET A 119 -6.41 5.35 -7.99
C MET A 119 -5.31 4.45 -8.56
N LEU A 120 -4.71 3.60 -7.74
CA LEU A 120 -3.75 2.62 -8.20
C LEU A 120 -4.39 1.64 -9.21
N VAL A 121 -5.58 1.16 -8.91
CA VAL A 121 -6.36 0.28 -9.80
C VAL A 121 -6.58 0.96 -11.15
N ASP A 122 -7.05 2.20 -11.14
CA ASP A 122 -7.32 2.95 -12.35
C ASP A 122 -6.05 3.11 -13.22
N THR A 123 -4.95 3.46 -12.61
CA THR A 123 -3.67 3.62 -13.29
C THR A 123 -3.18 2.30 -13.87
N TRP A 124 -3.33 1.21 -13.13
CA TRP A 124 -2.92 -0.12 -13.59
C TRP A 124 -3.70 -0.53 -14.84
N TYR A 125 -5.02 -0.36 -14.85
CA TYR A 125 -5.84 -0.67 -16.04
C TYR A 125 -5.45 0.18 -17.24
N LYS A 126 -5.20 1.47 -17.03
CA LYS A 126 -4.75 2.36 -18.13
C LYS A 126 -3.43 1.92 -18.73
N ARG A 127 -2.46 1.55 -17.88
CA ARG A 127 -1.15 1.10 -18.36
C ARG A 127 -1.20 -0.19 -19.15
N HIS A 128 -2.16 -1.06 -18.82
CA HIS A 128 -2.32 -2.35 -19.52
C HIS A 128 -3.31 -2.28 -20.67
N GLY A 129 -3.83 -1.10 -20.99
CA GLY A 129 -4.78 -0.93 -22.10
C GLY A 129 -6.09 -1.67 -21.90
N LEU A 130 -6.47 -1.90 -20.65
CA LEU A 130 -7.68 -2.65 -20.28
C LEU A 130 -8.76 -1.70 -19.79
N LYS A 131 -10.01 -2.09 -20.01
CA LYS A 131 -11.14 -1.34 -19.49
C LYS A 131 -11.37 -1.72 -18.03
N ARG A 132 -11.34 -0.72 -17.16
CA ARG A 132 -11.59 -0.92 -15.73
C ARG A 132 -13.06 -1.27 -15.49
N PRO A 133 -13.35 -2.39 -14.78
CA PRO A 133 -14.70 -2.66 -14.35
C PRO A 133 -15.14 -1.65 -13.28
N LYS A 134 -16.46 -1.45 -13.17
CA LYS A 134 -17.00 -0.58 -12.13
C LYS A 134 -16.75 -1.22 -10.77
N MET A 135 -16.18 -0.45 -9.85
CA MET A 135 -15.91 -0.94 -8.49
C MET A 135 -17.20 -1.03 -7.67
N ILE A 136 -17.22 -1.96 -6.70
CA ILE A 136 -18.37 -2.17 -5.83
C ILE A 136 -18.77 -0.88 -5.12
N MET A 137 -17.80 -0.11 -4.66
CA MET A 137 -18.02 1.13 -3.91
C MET A 137 -18.45 2.30 -4.78
N ASP A 138 -18.48 2.13 -6.10
CA ASP A 138 -18.88 3.17 -7.05
C ASP A 138 -20.36 3.09 -7.44
N LYS A 139 -21.13 2.28 -6.78
CA LYS A 139 -22.56 2.17 -7.06
C LYS A 139 -23.26 3.49 -6.76
N ALA A 140 -23.84 4.04 -7.77
CA ALA A 140 -24.69 5.20 -7.64
C ALA A 140 -25.97 4.82 -6.92
#